data_3dcca4df7de007583a95cf02d38af0f0
#
_entry.id   3dcca4df7de007583a95cf02d38af0f0
#
_cell.length_a   1.000
_cell.length_b   1.000
_cell.length_c   1.000
_cell.angle_alpha   90.00
_cell.angle_beta   90.00
_cell.angle_gamma   90.00
#
_symmetry.space_group_name_H-M   'P 1'
#
loop_
_entity.id
_entity.type
_entity.pdbx_description
1 polymer ?
#
loop_
_entity_poly.entity_id
_entity_poly.type
_entity_poly.pdbx_seq_one_letter_code
_entity_poly.pdbx_strand_id
1 'polypeptide(L)'
;MFLVMGITGKVGGATARHLLAQGKKVRALVRNAKKASSWETQGVELVEGDWSDSVAIARALEGAEGAFVMLPAIWAPSPDYKEAKSVIANYVEALTQIPPPRVVALSSMGANRTKGLGIITALSLLEQGFRNLQLPIAFVRAGGFFENFLYGLQVAQGGTLPVYYNPTDRKSTMVATNDIGAEVASLLTGPAWSGQRVIELGSMVAADEVAAQLLRLA
;
A
#
# COMPACT_ATOMS: atom_id res chain seq x y z
N MET A 1 -19.35 2.60 -1.23
CA MET A 1 -18.54 1.80 -0.29
C MET A 1 -17.21 1.50 -0.92
N PHE A 2 -16.07 1.75 -0.25
CA PHE A 2 -14.73 1.44 -0.76
C PHE A 2 -14.06 0.40 0.12
N LEU A 3 -13.54 -0.67 -0.49
CA LEU A 3 -12.75 -1.67 0.24
C LEU A 3 -11.31 -1.15 0.42
N VAL A 4 -10.80 -1.23 1.65
CA VAL A 4 -9.41 -0.87 1.98
C VAL A 4 -8.71 -2.06 2.65
N MET A 5 -7.70 -2.61 1.97
CA MET A 5 -6.83 -3.63 2.56
C MET A 5 -5.76 -2.98 3.43
N GLY A 6 -5.34 -3.69 4.49
CA GLY A 6 -4.25 -3.22 5.36
C GLY A 6 -4.57 -1.96 6.17
N ILE A 7 -5.82 -1.76 6.58
CA ILE A 7 -6.29 -0.56 7.29
C ILE A 7 -5.53 -0.31 8.61
N THR A 8 -5.05 -1.35 9.27
CA THR A 8 -4.25 -1.23 10.51
C THR A 8 -2.79 -0.81 10.24
N GLY A 9 -2.38 -0.77 8.97
CA GLY A 9 -1.05 -0.30 8.56
C GLY A 9 -1.03 1.19 8.22
N LYS A 10 0.16 1.70 7.89
CA LYS A 10 0.37 3.13 7.60
C LYS A 10 -0.40 3.59 6.36
N VAL A 11 -0.21 2.94 5.21
CA VAL A 11 -0.83 3.33 3.93
C VAL A 11 -2.33 3.05 3.92
N GLY A 12 -2.76 1.83 4.28
CA GLY A 12 -4.19 1.50 4.33
C GLY A 12 -4.96 2.39 5.32
N GLY A 13 -4.37 2.66 6.49
CA GLY A 13 -4.96 3.58 7.47
C GLY A 13 -5.05 5.03 6.96
N ALA A 14 -4.02 5.51 6.25
CA ALA A 14 -4.06 6.84 5.61
C ALA A 14 -5.16 6.89 4.53
N THR A 15 -5.22 5.89 3.66
CA THR A 15 -6.28 5.77 2.64
C THR A 15 -7.67 5.82 3.25
N ALA A 16 -7.91 5.04 4.31
CA ALA A 16 -9.20 5.03 4.99
C ALA A 16 -9.57 6.40 5.58
N ARG A 17 -8.62 7.07 6.25
CA ARG A 17 -8.85 8.43 6.79
C ARG A 17 -9.21 9.43 5.70
N HIS A 18 -8.50 9.43 4.56
CA HIS A 18 -8.81 10.33 3.45
C HIS A 18 -10.18 10.05 2.83
N LEU A 19 -10.57 8.78 2.69
CA LEU A 19 -11.91 8.41 2.20
C LEU A 19 -13.00 8.85 3.19
N LEU A 20 -12.81 8.60 4.49
CA LEU A 20 -13.76 9.02 5.53
C LEU A 20 -13.90 10.53 5.59
N ALA A 21 -12.80 11.29 5.48
CA ALA A 21 -12.81 12.76 5.42
C ALA A 21 -13.59 13.31 4.21
N GLN A 22 -13.68 12.53 3.13
CA GLN A 22 -14.52 12.84 1.95
C GLN A 22 -15.98 12.37 2.10
N GLY A 23 -16.38 11.90 3.28
CA GLY A 23 -17.72 11.36 3.54
C GLY A 23 -18.00 10.02 2.86
N LYS A 24 -16.95 9.29 2.45
CA LYS A 24 -17.12 7.99 1.79
C LYS A 24 -17.26 6.88 2.82
N LYS A 25 -18.11 5.90 2.52
CA LYS A 25 -18.20 4.67 3.32
C LYS A 25 -17.01 3.77 3.03
N VAL A 26 -16.38 3.29 4.09
CA VAL A 26 -15.19 2.42 4.01
C VAL A 26 -15.51 1.06 4.61
N ARG A 27 -15.08 0.01 3.95
CA ARG A 27 -15.03 -1.38 4.44
C ARG A 27 -13.58 -1.82 4.49
N ALA A 28 -13.20 -2.62 5.48
CA ALA A 28 -11.86 -3.18 5.58
C ALA A 28 -11.91 -4.69 5.84
N LEU A 29 -11.07 -5.45 5.13
CA LEU A 29 -10.79 -6.83 5.48
C LEU A 29 -9.70 -6.86 6.55
N VAL A 30 -9.99 -7.50 7.69
CA VAL A 30 -9.09 -7.56 8.85
C VAL A 30 -9.03 -8.97 9.41
N ARG A 31 -7.84 -9.41 9.83
CA ARG A 31 -7.65 -10.74 10.43
C ARG A 31 -8.22 -10.86 11.85
N ASN A 32 -8.41 -9.73 12.50
CA ASN A 32 -8.91 -9.67 13.87
C ASN A 32 -9.65 -8.35 14.06
N ALA A 33 -10.97 -8.42 14.11
CA ALA A 33 -11.83 -7.26 14.28
C ALA A 33 -11.57 -6.52 15.59
N LYS A 34 -11.28 -7.24 16.69
CA LYS A 34 -11.00 -6.62 18.00
C LYS A 34 -9.78 -5.68 17.94
N LYS A 35 -8.72 -6.06 17.18
CA LYS A 35 -7.54 -5.20 17.01
C LYS A 35 -7.79 -4.00 16.10
N ALA A 36 -8.87 -4.03 15.33
CA ALA A 36 -9.27 -2.96 14.42
C ALA A 36 -10.49 -2.16 14.94
N SER A 37 -10.98 -2.43 16.16
CA SER A 37 -12.21 -1.85 16.71
C SER A 37 -12.24 -0.32 16.73
N SER A 38 -11.08 0.34 16.83
CA SER A 38 -10.98 1.79 16.70
C SER A 38 -11.42 2.33 15.34
N TRP A 39 -11.45 1.49 14.31
CA TRP A 39 -11.97 1.86 13.00
C TRP A 39 -13.50 1.76 12.92
N GLU A 40 -14.11 0.82 13.64
CA GLU A 40 -15.58 0.72 13.75
C GLU A 40 -16.15 2.00 14.38
N THR A 41 -15.51 2.53 15.42
CA THR A 41 -15.92 3.80 16.05
C THR A 41 -15.81 5.00 15.10
N GLN A 42 -15.02 4.88 14.03
CA GLN A 42 -14.91 5.87 12.96
C GLN A 42 -15.87 5.58 11.78
N GLY A 43 -16.75 4.59 11.88
CA GLY A 43 -17.76 4.25 10.88
C GLY A 43 -17.24 3.32 9.76
N VAL A 44 -16.13 2.63 9.97
CA VAL A 44 -15.63 1.61 9.04
C VAL A 44 -16.35 0.29 9.28
N GLU A 45 -16.85 -0.34 8.21
CA GLU A 45 -17.36 -1.70 8.24
C GLU A 45 -16.19 -2.69 8.25
N LEU A 46 -16.08 -3.53 9.26
CA LEU A 46 -15.05 -4.56 9.35
C LEU A 46 -15.59 -5.91 8.85
N VAL A 47 -14.89 -6.51 7.90
CA VAL A 47 -15.10 -7.90 7.46
C VAL A 47 -13.93 -8.73 7.98
N GLU A 48 -14.22 -9.74 8.79
CA GLU A 48 -13.18 -10.62 9.31
C GLU A 48 -12.78 -11.65 8.24
N GLY A 49 -11.49 -11.76 7.97
CA GLY A 49 -10.90 -12.63 6.97
C GLY A 49 -9.43 -12.30 6.74
N ASP A 50 -8.79 -13.12 5.92
CA ASP A 50 -7.36 -13.00 5.60
C ASP A 50 -7.15 -12.92 4.10
N TRP A 51 -6.05 -12.31 3.66
CA TRP A 51 -5.65 -12.28 2.25
C TRP A 51 -5.27 -13.66 1.68
N SER A 52 -5.15 -14.68 2.52
CA SER A 52 -5.00 -16.09 2.10
C SER A 52 -6.34 -16.76 1.75
N ASP A 53 -7.46 -16.07 1.91
CA ASP A 53 -8.82 -16.57 1.68
C ASP A 53 -9.51 -15.73 0.59
N SER A 54 -9.56 -16.26 -0.64
CA SER A 54 -10.19 -15.61 -1.79
C SER A 54 -11.70 -15.39 -1.58
N VAL A 55 -12.38 -16.27 -0.84
CA VAL A 55 -13.81 -16.14 -0.53
C VAL A 55 -14.05 -14.97 0.43
N ALA A 56 -13.21 -14.80 1.45
CA ALA A 56 -13.30 -13.67 2.34
C ALA A 56 -13.02 -12.34 1.61
N ILE A 57 -12.06 -12.32 0.68
CA ILE A 57 -11.78 -11.16 -0.17
C ILE A 57 -12.98 -10.86 -1.08
N ALA A 58 -13.56 -11.87 -1.75
CA ALA A 58 -14.71 -11.70 -2.61
C ALA A 58 -15.91 -11.14 -1.83
N ARG A 59 -16.21 -11.67 -0.64
CA ARG A 59 -17.24 -11.13 0.24
C ARG A 59 -17.00 -9.68 0.62
N ALA A 60 -15.73 -9.30 0.88
CA ALA A 60 -15.40 -7.92 1.19
C ALA A 60 -15.55 -6.98 -0.02
N LEU A 61 -15.45 -7.50 -1.25
CA LEU A 61 -15.66 -6.76 -2.50
C LEU A 61 -17.13 -6.55 -2.85
N GLU A 62 -18.07 -7.31 -2.27
CA GLU A 62 -19.49 -7.20 -2.59
C GLU A 62 -20.01 -5.76 -2.41
N GLY A 63 -20.55 -5.18 -3.49
CA GLY A 63 -21.07 -3.81 -3.50
C GLY A 63 -20.01 -2.71 -3.37
N ALA A 64 -18.73 -3.03 -3.53
CA ALA A 64 -17.67 -2.02 -3.49
C ALA A 64 -17.64 -1.20 -4.80
N GLU A 65 -17.57 0.12 -4.67
CA GLU A 65 -17.38 1.09 -5.76
C GLU A 65 -15.92 1.18 -6.23
N GLY A 66 -15.01 0.62 -5.44
CA GLY A 66 -13.58 0.53 -5.71
C GLY A 66 -12.85 -0.14 -4.57
N ALA A 67 -11.66 -0.67 -4.86
CA ALA A 67 -10.85 -1.37 -3.88
C ALA A 67 -9.40 -0.87 -3.89
N PHE A 68 -8.86 -0.67 -2.70
CA PHE A 68 -7.42 -0.53 -2.48
C PHE A 68 -6.86 -1.86 -2.01
N VAL A 69 -5.87 -2.38 -2.74
CA VAL A 69 -5.19 -3.63 -2.43
C VAL A 69 -3.69 -3.41 -2.24
N MET A 70 -3.10 -4.21 -1.37
CA MET A 70 -1.66 -4.20 -1.12
C MET A 70 -1.21 -5.58 -0.66
N LEU A 71 0.05 -5.94 -0.90
CA LEU A 71 0.63 -7.16 -0.34
C LEU A 71 1.03 -6.96 1.13
N PRO A 72 0.96 -8.01 1.94
CA PRO A 72 1.57 -8.00 3.27
C PRO A 72 3.09 -7.80 3.15
N ALA A 73 3.67 -7.04 4.09
CA ALA A 73 5.11 -6.87 4.16
C ALA A 73 5.76 -8.16 4.70
N ILE A 74 6.50 -8.87 3.86
CA ILE A 74 7.28 -10.06 4.24
C ILE A 74 8.76 -9.71 4.04
N TRP A 75 9.47 -9.52 5.16
CA TRP A 75 10.85 -9.06 5.16
C TRP A 75 11.85 -10.17 4.80
N ALA A 76 11.49 -11.44 5.02
CA ALA A 76 12.27 -12.61 4.64
C ALA A 76 11.41 -13.55 3.79
N PRO A 77 11.14 -13.20 2.54
CA PRO A 77 10.35 -14.04 1.64
C PRO A 77 11.12 -15.31 1.27
N SER A 78 10.37 -16.36 0.92
CA SER A 78 10.99 -17.54 0.31
C SER A 78 11.67 -17.17 -1.02
N PRO A 79 12.69 -17.92 -1.47
CA PRO A 79 13.44 -17.59 -2.68
C PRO A 79 12.58 -17.47 -3.95
N ASP A 80 11.47 -18.18 -4.00
CA ASP A 80 10.52 -18.19 -5.11
C ASP A 80 9.32 -17.26 -4.91
N TYR A 81 9.27 -16.50 -3.78
CA TYR A 81 8.17 -15.58 -3.42
C TYR A 81 6.79 -16.26 -3.39
N LYS A 82 6.73 -17.53 -2.96
CA LYS A 82 5.48 -18.29 -2.92
C LYS A 82 4.38 -17.62 -2.10
N GLU A 83 4.74 -16.94 -1.01
CA GLU A 83 3.80 -16.21 -0.14
C GLU A 83 3.10 -15.08 -0.92
N ALA A 84 3.88 -14.27 -1.65
CA ALA A 84 3.32 -13.21 -2.48
C ALA A 84 2.48 -13.78 -3.63
N LYS A 85 2.96 -14.82 -4.30
CA LYS A 85 2.23 -15.49 -5.38
C LYS A 85 0.88 -16.03 -4.92
N SER A 86 0.83 -16.62 -3.71
CA SER A 86 -0.42 -17.13 -3.13
C SER A 86 -1.42 -15.99 -2.89
N VAL A 87 -0.99 -14.90 -2.27
CA VAL A 87 -1.86 -13.74 -2.05
C VAL A 87 -2.34 -13.12 -3.37
N ILE A 88 -1.46 -13.02 -4.36
CA ILE A 88 -1.79 -12.50 -5.68
C ILE A 88 -2.85 -13.39 -6.36
N ALA A 89 -2.70 -14.72 -6.28
CA ALA A 89 -3.68 -15.65 -6.84
C ALA A 89 -5.06 -15.47 -6.21
N ASN A 90 -5.13 -15.32 -4.87
CA ASN A 90 -6.39 -15.07 -4.16
C ASN A 90 -7.02 -13.72 -4.57
N TYR A 91 -6.22 -12.67 -4.75
CA TYR A 91 -6.73 -11.40 -5.27
C TYR A 91 -7.27 -11.54 -6.69
N VAL A 92 -6.54 -12.22 -7.58
CA VAL A 92 -6.98 -12.44 -8.97
C VAL A 92 -8.29 -13.21 -9.00
N GLU A 93 -8.42 -14.26 -8.21
CA GLU A 93 -9.64 -15.06 -8.09
C GLU A 93 -10.82 -14.20 -7.61
N ALA A 94 -10.66 -13.49 -6.50
CA ALA A 94 -11.70 -12.67 -5.91
C ALA A 94 -12.11 -11.50 -6.82
N LEU A 95 -11.16 -10.80 -7.43
CA LEU A 95 -11.40 -9.70 -8.36
C LEU A 95 -12.03 -10.15 -9.69
N THR A 96 -11.81 -11.40 -10.08
CA THR A 96 -12.47 -11.99 -11.24
C THR A 96 -13.92 -12.38 -10.91
N GLN A 97 -14.15 -12.88 -9.72
CA GLN A 97 -15.49 -13.28 -9.26
C GLN A 97 -16.39 -12.08 -8.94
N ILE A 98 -15.86 -11.09 -8.25
CA ILE A 98 -16.58 -9.87 -7.82
C ILE A 98 -15.75 -8.64 -8.26
N PRO A 99 -15.80 -8.26 -9.54
CA PRO A 99 -15.03 -7.13 -10.06
C PRO A 99 -15.60 -5.80 -9.57
N PRO A 100 -14.84 -5.01 -8.80
CA PRO A 100 -15.26 -3.64 -8.48
C PRO A 100 -15.05 -2.72 -9.70
N PRO A 101 -15.74 -1.57 -9.79
CA PRO A 101 -15.57 -0.61 -10.88
C PRO A 101 -14.12 -0.16 -11.10
N ARG A 102 -13.27 -0.22 -10.08
CA ARG A 102 -11.83 0.12 -10.16
C ARG A 102 -11.03 -0.48 -9.02
N VAL A 103 -9.74 -0.69 -9.28
CA VAL A 103 -8.77 -1.15 -8.27
C VAL A 103 -7.59 -0.17 -8.23
N VAL A 104 -7.13 0.16 -7.03
CA VAL A 104 -5.84 0.82 -6.82
C VAL A 104 -4.94 -0.14 -6.06
N ALA A 105 -3.81 -0.49 -6.64
CA ALA A 105 -2.84 -1.41 -6.04
C ALA A 105 -1.58 -0.68 -5.61
N LEU A 106 -1.16 -0.87 -4.36
CA LEU A 106 0.13 -0.37 -3.91
C LEU A 106 1.24 -1.18 -4.56
N SER A 107 2.10 -0.49 -5.29
CA SER A 107 3.31 -1.01 -5.90
C SER A 107 4.54 -0.21 -5.43
N SER A 108 5.67 -0.36 -6.07
CA SER A 108 6.90 0.35 -5.73
C SER A 108 7.63 0.85 -6.96
N MET A 109 8.35 1.94 -6.80
CA MET A 109 9.38 2.34 -7.76
C MET A 109 10.29 1.15 -8.05
N GLY A 110 10.56 0.92 -9.34
CA GLY A 110 11.38 -0.21 -9.79
C GLY A 110 10.62 -1.52 -10.05
N ALA A 111 9.32 -1.64 -9.73
CA ALA A 111 8.53 -2.86 -10.00
C ALA A 111 8.44 -3.24 -11.49
N ASN A 112 8.75 -2.32 -12.39
CA ASN A 112 8.87 -2.56 -13.84
C ASN A 112 10.15 -3.29 -14.26
N ARG A 113 11.12 -3.45 -13.38
CA ARG A 113 12.36 -4.18 -13.64
C ARG A 113 12.14 -5.68 -13.47
N THR A 114 13.03 -6.49 -14.06
CA THR A 114 12.93 -7.96 -14.03
C THR A 114 13.99 -8.63 -13.16
N LYS A 115 15.03 -7.88 -12.72
CA LYS A 115 16.16 -8.43 -11.96
C LYS A 115 16.65 -7.43 -10.90
N GLY A 116 17.24 -7.93 -9.83
CA GLY A 116 17.88 -7.12 -8.80
C GLY A 116 16.91 -6.32 -7.94
N LEU A 117 15.69 -6.80 -7.76
CA LEU A 117 14.61 -6.06 -7.09
C LEU A 117 14.54 -6.29 -5.57
N GLY A 118 15.21 -7.33 -5.04
CA GLY A 118 15.05 -7.70 -3.64
C GLY A 118 13.57 -7.86 -3.28
N ILE A 119 13.12 -7.27 -2.18
CA ILE A 119 11.74 -7.35 -1.71
C ILE A 119 10.71 -6.74 -2.69
N ILE A 120 11.12 -5.83 -3.59
CA ILE A 120 10.26 -5.24 -4.62
C ILE A 120 9.81 -6.29 -5.64
N THR A 121 10.47 -7.44 -5.72
CA THR A 121 10.06 -8.56 -6.61
C THR A 121 8.61 -8.96 -6.37
N ALA A 122 8.15 -8.98 -5.12
CA ALA A 122 6.75 -9.29 -4.80
C ALA A 122 5.77 -8.32 -5.49
N LEU A 123 6.12 -7.02 -5.55
CA LEU A 123 5.29 -5.99 -6.17
C LEU A 123 5.34 -6.06 -7.70
N SER A 124 6.49 -6.43 -8.27
CA SER A 124 6.58 -6.76 -9.70
C SER A 124 5.68 -7.95 -10.06
N LEU A 125 5.65 -8.98 -9.22
CA LEU A 125 4.75 -10.13 -9.38
C LEU A 125 3.28 -9.73 -9.26
N LEU A 126 2.93 -8.80 -8.35
CA LEU A 126 1.58 -8.27 -8.24
C LEU A 126 1.12 -7.58 -9.54
N GLU A 127 1.94 -6.67 -10.09
CA GLU A 127 1.63 -6.03 -11.36
C GLU A 127 1.47 -7.04 -12.51
N GLN A 128 2.34 -8.06 -12.55
CA GLN A 128 2.25 -9.13 -13.55
C GLN A 128 0.98 -9.97 -13.38
N GLY A 129 0.64 -10.35 -12.15
CA GLY A 129 -0.55 -11.13 -11.83
C GLY A 129 -1.85 -10.41 -12.20
N PHE A 130 -1.87 -9.08 -12.06
CA PHE A 130 -3.05 -8.28 -12.40
C PHE A 130 -3.15 -7.89 -13.86
N ARG A 131 -2.11 -8.15 -14.67
CA ARG A 131 -2.04 -7.71 -16.08
C ARG A 131 -3.22 -8.16 -16.93
N ASN A 132 -3.75 -9.35 -16.69
CA ASN A 132 -4.81 -9.93 -17.50
C ASN A 132 -6.22 -9.67 -16.94
N LEU A 133 -6.34 -8.99 -15.80
CA LEU A 133 -7.64 -8.60 -15.26
C LEU A 133 -8.29 -7.52 -16.15
N GLN A 134 -9.54 -7.77 -16.54
CA GLN A 134 -10.31 -6.89 -17.43
C GLN A 134 -11.06 -5.82 -16.64
N LEU A 135 -10.32 -5.07 -15.80
CA LEU A 135 -10.89 -3.97 -15.01
C LEU A 135 -9.90 -2.80 -14.92
N PRO A 136 -10.40 -1.59 -14.61
CA PRO A 136 -9.54 -0.44 -14.41
C PRO A 136 -8.65 -0.63 -13.18
N ILE A 137 -7.32 -0.65 -13.40
CA ILE A 137 -6.33 -0.80 -12.32
C ILE A 137 -5.34 0.34 -12.37
N ALA A 138 -5.10 0.99 -11.22
CA ALA A 138 -4.02 1.94 -11.04
C ALA A 138 -2.96 1.34 -10.12
N PHE A 139 -1.72 1.22 -10.59
CA PHE A 139 -0.57 0.84 -9.77
C PHE A 139 0.10 2.10 -9.24
N VAL A 140 0.04 2.33 -7.93
CA VAL A 140 0.77 3.41 -7.27
C VAL A 140 2.16 2.89 -6.91
N ARG A 141 3.16 3.22 -7.73
CA ARG A 141 4.57 2.92 -7.48
C ARG A 141 5.15 3.96 -6.54
N ALA A 142 5.04 3.70 -5.26
CA ALA A 142 5.58 4.57 -4.23
C ALA A 142 7.10 4.48 -4.13
N GLY A 143 7.75 5.60 -3.81
CA GLY A 143 9.13 5.64 -3.33
C GLY A 143 9.29 5.02 -1.94
N GLY A 144 10.49 5.10 -1.36
CA GLY A 144 10.74 4.73 0.02
C GLY A 144 9.91 5.60 0.98
N PHE A 145 9.42 5.02 2.08
CA PHE A 145 8.57 5.77 3.01
C PHE A 145 9.43 6.60 3.95
N PHE A 146 9.09 7.89 4.12
CA PHE A 146 9.72 8.75 5.12
C PHE A 146 9.58 8.17 6.53
N GLU A 147 8.49 7.49 6.84
CA GLU A 147 8.23 6.85 8.12
C GLU A 147 9.24 5.72 8.44
N ASN A 148 10.05 5.27 7.49
CA ASN A 148 11.12 4.31 7.76
C ASN A 148 12.26 4.93 8.58
N PHE A 149 12.45 6.25 8.52
CA PHE A 149 13.42 6.94 9.37
C PHE A 149 13.00 6.94 10.85
N LEU A 150 11.70 6.80 11.16
CA LEU A 150 11.21 6.76 12.53
C LEU A 150 11.77 5.58 13.35
N TYR A 151 12.16 4.51 12.68
CA TYR A 151 12.80 3.37 13.36
C TYR A 151 14.19 3.71 13.93
N GLY A 152 14.85 4.73 13.39
CA GLY A 152 16.15 5.21 13.85
C GLY A 152 16.09 6.33 14.89
N LEU A 153 14.91 6.89 15.20
CA LEU A 153 14.81 8.10 16.04
C LEU A 153 15.36 7.92 17.47
N GLN A 154 15.15 6.75 18.09
CA GLN A 154 15.69 6.51 19.44
C GLN A 154 17.22 6.51 19.44
N VAL A 155 17.84 5.96 18.39
CA VAL A 155 19.31 5.98 18.24
C VAL A 155 19.79 7.38 17.88
N ALA A 156 18.98 8.13 17.12
CA ALA A 156 19.30 9.50 16.71
C ALA A 156 19.41 10.48 17.89
N GLN A 157 18.75 10.23 19.02
CA GLN A 157 18.94 11.01 20.26
C GLN A 157 20.39 10.99 20.77
N GLY A 158 21.18 9.96 20.41
CA GLY A 158 22.63 9.89 20.66
C GLY A 158 23.49 10.61 19.60
N GLY A 159 22.90 11.39 18.69
CA GLY A 159 23.60 12.18 17.67
C GLY A 159 23.86 11.43 16.36
N THR A 160 23.35 10.20 16.17
CA THR A 160 23.56 9.42 14.95
C THR A 160 22.27 8.81 14.46
N LEU A 161 21.80 9.20 13.26
CA LEU A 161 20.65 8.59 12.60
C LEU A 161 21.11 7.41 11.74
N PRO A 162 20.76 6.16 12.08
CA PRO A 162 21.08 5.01 11.25
C PRO A 162 20.23 5.02 9.98
N VAL A 163 20.86 4.86 8.82
CA VAL A 163 20.22 4.85 7.52
C VAL A 163 20.75 3.71 6.65
N TYR A 164 19.91 3.22 5.74
CA TYR A 164 20.29 2.16 4.77
C TYR A 164 20.76 2.74 3.42
N TYR A 165 21.04 4.04 3.37
CA TYR A 165 21.45 4.76 2.15
C TYR A 165 22.95 5.02 2.22
N ASN A 166 23.68 4.59 1.17
CA ASN A 166 25.12 4.81 1.05
C ASN A 166 25.47 5.13 -0.42
N PRO A 167 26.10 6.27 -0.68
CA PRO A 167 26.39 7.35 0.25
C PRO A 167 25.12 8.09 0.72
N THR A 168 25.20 8.80 1.86
CA THR A 168 24.04 9.43 2.53
C THR A 168 23.51 10.65 1.79
N ASP A 169 24.33 11.29 0.96
CA ASP A 169 23.98 12.41 0.08
C ASP A 169 23.30 11.96 -1.22
N ARG A 170 23.28 10.65 -1.49
CA ARG A 170 22.61 10.10 -2.67
C ARG A 170 21.10 10.28 -2.57
N LYS A 171 20.55 11.01 -3.55
CA LYS A 171 19.10 11.18 -3.65
C LYS A 171 18.39 9.87 -4.04
N SER A 172 17.32 9.58 -3.35
CA SER A 172 16.39 8.49 -3.62
C SER A 172 14.96 9.02 -3.62
N THR A 173 14.08 8.33 -4.33
CA THR A 173 12.66 8.71 -4.32
C THR A 173 12.03 8.34 -2.99
N MET A 174 11.48 9.32 -2.28
CA MET A 174 10.84 9.18 -0.97
C MET A 174 9.43 9.77 -0.99
N VAL A 175 8.54 9.23 -0.16
CA VAL A 175 7.14 9.69 -0.04
C VAL A 175 6.61 9.45 1.37
N ALA A 176 5.75 10.32 1.88
CA ALA A 176 5.02 10.06 3.12
C ALA A 176 3.85 9.09 2.88
N THR A 177 3.63 8.18 3.82
CA THR A 177 2.51 7.22 3.71
C THR A 177 1.14 7.90 3.70
N ASN A 178 1.04 9.09 4.29
CA ASN A 178 -0.16 9.92 4.22
C ASN A 178 -0.45 10.41 2.80
N ASP A 179 0.57 10.81 2.05
CA ASP A 179 0.43 11.28 0.67
C ASP A 179 0.06 10.13 -0.28
N ILE A 180 0.60 8.92 0.00
CA ILE A 180 0.16 7.72 -0.72
C ILE A 180 -1.34 7.49 -0.47
N GLY A 181 -1.78 7.59 0.79
CA GLY A 181 -3.19 7.43 1.14
C GLY A 181 -4.08 8.47 0.48
N ALA A 182 -3.63 9.72 0.38
CA ALA A 182 -4.34 10.79 -0.32
C ALA A 182 -4.49 10.51 -1.82
N GLU A 183 -3.40 10.10 -2.48
CA GLU A 183 -3.41 9.74 -3.90
C GLU A 183 -4.34 8.55 -4.16
N VAL A 184 -4.25 7.48 -3.35
CA VAL A 184 -5.14 6.32 -3.46
C VAL A 184 -6.61 6.74 -3.32
N ALA A 185 -6.94 7.57 -2.33
CA ALA A 185 -8.30 8.06 -2.14
C ALA A 185 -8.77 8.91 -3.33
N SER A 186 -7.90 9.76 -3.87
CA SER A 186 -8.17 10.56 -5.08
C SER A 186 -8.45 9.68 -6.29
N LEU A 187 -7.66 8.63 -6.51
CA LEU A 187 -7.88 7.67 -7.59
C LEU A 187 -9.19 6.90 -7.42
N LEU A 188 -9.52 6.48 -6.20
CA LEU A 188 -10.75 5.74 -5.92
C LEU A 188 -12.00 6.58 -6.12
N THR A 189 -11.97 7.87 -5.82
CA THR A 189 -13.15 8.77 -5.84
C THR A 189 -13.22 9.69 -7.05
N GLY A 190 -12.14 9.84 -7.79
CA GLY A 190 -12.00 10.74 -8.92
C GLY A 190 -12.64 10.21 -10.21
N PRO A 191 -12.32 10.84 -11.35
CA PRO A 191 -12.86 10.43 -12.65
C PRO A 191 -12.60 8.98 -12.99
N ALA A 192 -13.53 8.34 -13.70
CA ALA A 192 -13.35 6.98 -14.18
C ALA A 192 -12.23 6.92 -15.23
N TRP A 193 -11.57 5.77 -15.32
CA TRP A 193 -10.61 5.46 -16.38
C TRP A 193 -10.84 4.04 -16.91
N SER A 194 -10.18 3.69 -17.99
CA SER A 194 -10.18 2.33 -18.54
C SER A 194 -8.77 1.76 -18.58
N GLY A 195 -8.67 0.45 -18.55
CA GLY A 195 -7.40 -0.27 -18.62
C GLY A 195 -6.51 -0.04 -17.40
N GLN A 196 -5.22 -0.27 -17.58
CA GLN A 196 -4.22 -0.17 -16.53
C GLN A 196 -3.40 1.10 -16.67
N ARG A 197 -3.05 1.72 -15.54
CA ARG A 197 -2.16 2.88 -15.48
C ARG A 197 -1.20 2.78 -14.31
N VAL A 198 -0.09 3.49 -14.42
CA VAL A 198 0.94 3.57 -13.39
C VAL A 198 1.07 5.01 -12.95
N ILE A 199 1.11 5.21 -11.64
CA ILE A 199 1.39 6.49 -10.99
C ILE A 199 2.68 6.30 -10.18
N GLU A 200 3.74 7.01 -10.55
CA GLU A 200 4.98 7.06 -9.78
C GLU A 200 4.90 8.22 -8.79
N LEU A 201 5.04 7.91 -7.50
CA LEU A 201 4.78 8.87 -6.42
C LEU A 201 5.99 9.00 -5.50
N GLY A 202 6.52 10.23 -5.41
CA GLY A 202 7.59 10.59 -4.50
C GLY A 202 8.45 11.74 -5.02
N SER A 203 9.32 12.23 -4.14
CA SER A 203 10.28 13.29 -4.40
C SER A 203 11.70 12.79 -4.19
N MET A 204 12.66 13.36 -4.90
CA MET A 204 14.08 13.02 -4.79
C MET A 204 14.68 13.70 -3.55
N VAL A 205 15.01 12.90 -2.54
CA VAL A 205 15.53 13.36 -1.23
C VAL A 205 16.74 12.52 -0.83
N ALA A 206 17.76 13.16 -0.24
CA ALA A 206 18.90 12.49 0.35
C ALA A 206 18.68 12.21 1.86
N ALA A 207 19.34 11.19 2.40
CA ALA A 207 19.25 10.88 3.82
C ALA A 207 19.78 12.04 4.70
N ASP A 208 20.81 12.73 4.26
CA ASP A 208 21.37 13.93 4.92
C ASP A 208 20.34 15.06 5.04
N GLU A 209 19.52 15.26 3.98
CA GLU A 209 18.46 16.28 4.00
C GLU A 209 17.38 15.93 5.04
N VAL A 210 17.02 14.64 5.18
CA VAL A 210 16.08 14.17 6.20
C VAL A 210 16.66 14.34 7.60
N ALA A 211 17.92 13.95 7.82
CA ALA A 211 18.60 14.11 9.09
C ALA A 211 18.66 15.57 9.52
N ALA A 212 18.98 16.49 8.60
CA ALA A 212 19.01 17.93 8.86
C ALA A 212 17.63 18.49 9.27
N GLN A 213 16.55 17.98 8.70
CA GLN A 213 15.19 18.36 9.09
C GLN A 213 14.81 17.83 10.48
N LEU A 214 15.16 16.59 10.80
CA LEU A 214 14.91 16.00 12.12
C LEU A 214 15.64 16.75 13.24
N LEU A 215 16.89 17.17 12.99
CA LEU A 215 17.67 17.96 13.94
C LEU A 215 17.08 19.37 14.21
N ARG A 216 16.30 19.93 13.30
CA ARG A 216 15.62 21.21 13.50
C ARG A 216 14.35 21.10 14.35
N LEU A 217 13.82 19.89 14.51
CA LEU A 217 12.60 19.60 15.25
C LEU A 217 12.88 19.08 16.67
N ALA A 218 14.13 18.73 16.96
CA ALA A 218 14.62 18.28 18.27
C ALA A 218 15.10 19.45 19.15
#